data_0871cc92a0b3a2e5b3b8298c4da81639
#
_entry.id   0871cc92a0b3a2e5b3b8298c4da81639
#
_cell.length_a   1.000
_cell.length_b   1.000
_cell.length_c   1.000
_cell.angle_alpha   90.00
_cell.angle_beta   90.00
_cell.angle_gamma   90.00
#
_symmetry.space_group_name_H-M   'P 1'
#
loop_
_entity.id
_entity.type
_entity.pdbx_description
1 polymer ?
#
loop_
_entity_poly.entity_id
_entity_poly.type
_entity_poly.pdbx_seq_one_letter_code
_entity_poly.pdbx_strand_id
1 'polypeptide(L)'
;MTTKTSIELVKEGFANGVAEGGPLLPHKKQQMIVDAADAFGKFLDALKCDWRNDPNSDNTPMRVAKAYVNDLWAGRYENAPNITAFPSDGYDGMVFEGGIPLTSMCSHHHQTIMGKVHVAYIPGEDSKVIGLSKLNRLVEHFARRGAIQEQLTVAIHNSIDTIINDNKGVAVMID
;
A
#
# COMPACT_ATOMS: atom_id res chain seq x y z
N MET A 1 -4.11 -29.64 1.36
CA MET A 1 -4.56 -28.27 1.69
C MET A 1 -3.84 -27.35 0.72
N THR A 2 -4.53 -26.85 -0.29
CA THR A 2 -3.97 -25.87 -1.24
C THR A 2 -3.72 -24.56 -0.48
N THR A 3 -2.46 -24.22 -0.31
CA THR A 3 -2.06 -22.91 0.22
C THR A 3 -2.59 -21.85 -0.75
N LYS A 4 -3.61 -21.11 -0.35
CA LYS A 4 -4.06 -19.95 -1.13
C LYS A 4 -2.90 -18.98 -1.21
N THR A 5 -2.48 -18.64 -2.42
CA THR A 5 -1.48 -17.60 -2.64
C THR A 5 -2.00 -16.28 -2.06
N SER A 6 -1.13 -15.43 -1.57
CA SER A 6 -1.46 -14.15 -0.93
C SER A 6 -2.29 -13.20 -1.80
N ILE A 7 -2.20 -13.34 -3.11
CA ILE A 7 -3.04 -12.65 -4.09
C ILE A 7 -4.52 -13.03 -3.89
N GLU A 8 -4.82 -14.25 -3.41
CA GLU A 8 -6.18 -14.71 -3.10
C GLU A 8 -6.71 -14.19 -1.75
N LEU A 9 -5.84 -13.70 -0.86
CA LEU A 9 -6.25 -13.15 0.43
C LEU A 9 -6.65 -11.67 0.34
N VAL A 10 -6.17 -10.95 -0.68
CA VAL A 10 -6.48 -9.54 -0.90
C VAL A 10 -7.53 -9.44 -1.99
N LYS A 11 -8.80 -9.35 -1.61
CA LYS A 11 -9.91 -9.22 -2.55
C LYS A 11 -10.01 -7.81 -3.09
N GLU A 12 -10.36 -7.72 -4.38
CA GLU A 12 -10.76 -6.48 -5.02
C GLU A 12 -11.89 -5.80 -4.22
N GLY A 13 -11.81 -4.48 -4.07
CA GLY A 13 -12.73 -3.69 -3.27
C GLY A 13 -12.45 -3.67 -1.76
N PHE A 14 -11.71 -4.65 -1.21
CA PHE A 14 -11.35 -4.64 0.21
C PHE A 14 -10.35 -3.53 0.53
N ALA A 15 -10.29 -3.07 1.78
CA ALA A 15 -9.45 -1.95 2.19
C ALA A 15 -7.98 -2.10 1.77
N ASN A 16 -7.37 -3.27 2.00
CA ASN A 16 -5.99 -3.57 1.64
C ASN A 16 -5.80 -4.03 0.19
N GLY A 17 -6.87 -4.10 -0.60
CA GLY A 17 -6.87 -4.50 -2.01
C GLY A 17 -6.78 -3.33 -2.98
N VAL A 18 -6.81 -3.64 -4.27
CA VAL A 18 -7.05 -2.67 -5.32
C VAL A 18 -8.52 -2.24 -5.33
N ALA A 19 -8.82 -1.08 -5.88
CA ALA A 19 -10.19 -0.64 -6.06
C ALA A 19 -10.95 -1.59 -6.99
N GLU A 20 -12.26 -1.66 -6.83
CA GLU A 20 -13.12 -2.40 -7.74
C GLU A 20 -12.93 -1.90 -9.18
N GLY A 21 -12.68 -2.82 -10.11
CA GLY A 21 -12.29 -2.51 -11.49
C GLY A 21 -10.79 -2.23 -11.69
N GLY A 22 -9.96 -2.47 -10.69
CA GLY A 22 -8.49 -2.36 -10.76
C GLY A 22 -7.96 -0.92 -10.79
N PRO A 23 -6.75 -0.72 -11.31
CA PRO A 23 -6.15 0.61 -11.44
C PRO A 23 -7.00 1.55 -12.28
N LEU A 24 -7.16 2.78 -11.81
CA LEU A 24 -8.09 3.74 -12.40
C LEU A 24 -7.40 4.66 -13.41
N LEU A 25 -8.10 4.95 -14.49
CA LEU A 25 -7.69 5.98 -15.45
C LEU A 25 -7.78 7.38 -14.81
N PRO A 26 -6.95 8.36 -15.27
CA PRO A 26 -6.91 9.71 -14.68
C PRO A 26 -8.27 10.40 -14.58
N HIS A 27 -9.12 10.31 -15.61
CA HIS A 27 -10.45 10.92 -15.57
C HIS A 27 -11.39 10.28 -14.55
N LYS A 28 -11.26 8.96 -14.33
CA LYS A 28 -12.02 8.25 -13.29
C LYS A 28 -11.56 8.64 -11.89
N LYS A 29 -10.23 8.81 -11.68
CA LYS A 29 -9.70 9.36 -10.43
C LYS A 29 -10.24 10.77 -10.16
N GLN A 30 -10.29 11.62 -11.19
CA GLN A 30 -10.82 12.98 -11.03
C GLN A 30 -12.29 12.98 -10.63
N GLN A 31 -13.13 12.14 -11.24
CA GLN A 31 -14.54 12.01 -10.86
C GLN A 31 -14.67 11.48 -9.43
N MET A 32 -13.89 10.46 -9.06
CA MET A 32 -13.86 9.92 -7.69
C MET A 32 -13.51 10.99 -6.64
N ILE A 33 -12.56 11.88 -6.96
CA ILE A 33 -12.20 12.99 -6.06
C ILE A 33 -13.39 13.91 -5.85
N VAL A 34 -14.15 14.24 -6.91
CA VAL A 34 -15.33 15.10 -6.81
C VAL A 34 -16.42 14.43 -5.95
N ASP A 35 -16.70 13.17 -6.22
CA ASP A 35 -17.72 12.41 -5.51
C ASP A 35 -17.35 12.22 -4.02
N ALA A 36 -16.09 11.95 -3.74
CA ALA A 36 -15.58 11.81 -2.37
C ALA A 36 -15.60 13.14 -1.62
N ALA A 37 -15.30 14.26 -2.30
CA ALA A 37 -15.38 15.59 -1.71
C ALA A 37 -16.83 15.95 -1.31
N ASP A 38 -17.79 15.67 -2.18
CA ASP A 38 -19.22 15.88 -1.87
C ASP A 38 -19.67 15.05 -0.66
N ALA A 39 -19.26 13.77 -0.63
CA ALA A 39 -19.56 12.87 0.48
C ALA A 39 -18.92 13.35 1.80
N PHE A 40 -17.67 13.81 1.77
CA PHE A 40 -16.99 14.33 2.94
C PHE A 40 -17.60 15.65 3.43
N GLY A 41 -18.05 16.52 2.52
CA GLY A 41 -18.81 17.72 2.88
C GLY A 41 -20.10 17.37 3.66
N LYS A 42 -20.86 16.37 3.19
CA LYS A 42 -22.03 15.85 3.90
C LYS A 42 -21.69 15.24 5.27
N PHE A 43 -20.55 14.59 5.38
CA PHE A 43 -20.05 14.08 6.66
C PHE A 43 -19.79 15.23 7.65
N LEU A 44 -19.15 16.32 7.23
CA LEU A 44 -18.92 17.50 8.06
C LEU A 44 -20.25 18.18 8.46
N ASP A 45 -21.22 18.24 7.54
CA ASP A 45 -22.57 18.76 7.84
C ASP A 45 -23.27 17.93 8.92
N ALA A 46 -23.15 16.61 8.87
CA ALA A 46 -23.69 15.70 9.87
C ALA A 46 -23.05 15.91 11.27
N LEU A 47 -21.77 16.27 11.30
CA LEU A 47 -21.06 16.66 12.53
C LEU A 47 -21.35 18.09 12.98
N LYS A 48 -22.24 18.81 12.26
CA LYS A 48 -22.57 20.23 12.52
C LYS A 48 -21.36 21.17 12.48
N CYS A 49 -20.40 20.86 11.63
CA CYS A 49 -19.25 21.69 11.35
C CYS A 49 -19.61 22.68 10.22
N ASP A 50 -19.56 23.98 10.52
CA ASP A 50 -19.83 25.02 9.51
C ASP A 50 -18.59 25.30 8.67
N TRP A 51 -18.16 24.27 7.92
CA TRP A 51 -16.95 24.30 7.13
C TRP A 51 -17.01 25.27 5.94
N ARG A 52 -18.22 25.61 5.45
CA ARG A 52 -18.41 26.51 4.30
C ARG A 52 -18.14 27.97 4.63
N ASN A 53 -18.39 28.38 5.86
CA ASN A 53 -18.20 29.75 6.33
C ASN A 53 -16.88 29.94 7.08
N ASP A 54 -16.14 28.87 7.35
CA ASP A 54 -14.82 28.94 7.99
C ASP A 54 -13.72 29.03 6.91
N PRO A 55 -12.99 30.15 6.82
CA PRO A 55 -11.92 30.33 5.82
C PRO A 55 -10.80 29.30 5.87
N ASN A 56 -10.63 28.58 7.01
CA ASN A 56 -9.61 27.54 7.15
C ASN A 56 -10.10 26.19 6.62
N SER A 57 -11.41 25.95 6.56
CA SER A 57 -12.00 24.67 6.22
C SER A 57 -12.92 24.67 5.00
N ASP A 58 -13.15 25.79 4.34
CA ASP A 58 -14.01 25.93 3.15
C ASP A 58 -13.66 24.96 2.02
N ASN A 59 -12.39 24.64 1.85
CA ASN A 59 -11.87 23.69 0.85
C ASN A 59 -11.50 22.31 1.43
N THR A 60 -11.77 22.05 2.71
CA THR A 60 -11.37 20.80 3.36
C THR A 60 -11.95 19.55 2.68
N PRO A 61 -13.20 19.50 2.23
CA PRO A 61 -13.72 18.32 1.52
C PRO A 61 -12.88 17.94 0.30
N MET A 62 -12.52 18.91 -0.52
CA MET A 62 -11.70 18.69 -1.72
C MET A 62 -10.26 18.30 -1.36
N ARG A 63 -9.67 18.92 -0.34
CA ARG A 63 -8.31 18.60 0.12
C ARG A 63 -8.25 17.17 0.65
N VAL A 64 -9.22 16.75 1.46
CA VAL A 64 -9.31 15.40 2.02
C VAL A 64 -9.50 14.38 0.90
N ALA A 65 -10.44 14.60 -0.02
CA ALA A 65 -10.66 13.71 -1.15
C ALA A 65 -9.40 13.51 -2.01
N LYS A 66 -8.67 14.60 -2.31
CA LYS A 66 -7.39 14.54 -3.03
C LYS A 66 -6.33 13.76 -2.25
N ALA A 67 -6.22 13.97 -0.94
CA ALA A 67 -5.27 13.25 -0.10
C ALA A 67 -5.56 11.75 -0.10
N TYR A 68 -6.82 11.34 0.01
CA TYR A 68 -7.20 9.92 -0.08
C TYR A 68 -6.84 9.31 -1.42
N VAL A 69 -7.24 9.92 -2.52
CA VAL A 69 -7.10 9.31 -3.85
C VAL A 69 -5.67 9.35 -4.37
N ASN A 70 -4.93 10.42 -4.11
CA ASN A 70 -3.61 10.63 -4.71
C ASN A 70 -2.45 10.28 -3.78
N ASP A 71 -2.72 10.06 -2.47
CA ASP A 71 -1.68 9.82 -1.49
C ASP A 71 -2.02 8.64 -0.57
N LEU A 72 -2.91 8.81 0.39
CA LEU A 72 -3.17 7.84 1.44
C LEU A 72 -3.60 6.46 0.93
N TRP A 73 -4.36 6.43 -0.18
CA TRP A 73 -4.85 5.22 -0.82
C TRP A 73 -4.41 5.05 -2.28
N ALA A 74 -3.38 5.76 -2.71
CA ALA A 74 -2.88 5.71 -4.09
C ALA A 74 -2.61 4.28 -4.56
N GLY A 75 -2.06 3.42 -3.70
CA GLY A 75 -1.79 2.01 -3.99
C GLY A 75 -3.02 1.16 -4.30
N ARG A 76 -4.25 1.67 -4.05
CA ARG A 76 -5.51 1.02 -4.46
C ARG A 76 -5.87 1.31 -5.92
N TYR A 77 -5.43 2.47 -6.43
CA TYR A 77 -5.86 3.04 -7.70
C TYR A 77 -4.77 3.02 -8.76
N GLU A 78 -3.56 2.64 -8.40
CA GLU A 78 -2.37 2.62 -9.25
C GLU A 78 -1.85 1.20 -9.44
N ASN A 79 -1.16 0.98 -10.57
CA ASN A 79 -0.45 -0.28 -10.79
C ASN A 79 0.64 -0.46 -9.75
N ALA A 80 0.90 -1.71 -9.39
CA ALA A 80 2.07 -2.04 -8.58
C ALA A 80 3.35 -1.54 -9.25
N PRO A 81 4.35 -1.11 -8.48
CA PRO A 81 5.61 -0.65 -9.05
C PRO A 81 6.31 -1.78 -9.80
N ASN A 82 6.99 -1.44 -10.89
CA ASN A 82 7.85 -2.40 -11.55
C ASN A 82 9.07 -2.71 -10.66
N ILE A 83 9.16 -3.95 -10.23
CA ILE A 83 10.25 -4.44 -9.37
C ILE A 83 11.29 -5.11 -10.25
N THR A 84 12.43 -4.46 -10.42
CA THR A 84 13.57 -5.04 -11.12
C THR A 84 14.32 -5.99 -10.18
N ALA A 85 14.50 -7.21 -10.64
CA ALA A 85 15.33 -8.21 -9.99
C ALA A 85 16.45 -8.64 -10.94
N PHE A 86 17.62 -8.97 -10.40
CA PHE A 86 18.83 -9.33 -11.12
C PHE A 86 19.24 -10.76 -10.75
N PRO A 87 19.99 -11.49 -11.60
CA PRO A 87 20.57 -12.75 -11.20
C PRO A 87 21.34 -12.63 -9.88
N SER A 88 21.28 -13.66 -9.05
CA SER A 88 22.01 -13.67 -7.78
C SER A 88 23.53 -13.86 -7.95
N ASP A 89 23.95 -14.35 -9.13
CA ASP A 89 25.35 -14.63 -9.49
C ASP A 89 26.10 -15.44 -8.42
N GLY A 90 25.37 -16.42 -7.82
CA GLY A 90 25.92 -17.28 -6.78
C GLY A 90 25.89 -16.66 -5.36
N TYR A 91 25.29 -15.48 -5.19
CA TYR A 91 25.08 -14.92 -3.84
C TYR A 91 23.99 -15.73 -3.10
N ASP A 92 24.36 -16.30 -1.98
CA ASP A 92 23.50 -17.16 -1.16
C ASP A 92 23.28 -16.61 0.28
N GLY A 93 23.80 -15.41 0.53
CA GLY A 93 23.67 -14.72 1.80
C GLY A 93 22.29 -14.05 1.97
N MET A 94 22.04 -13.57 3.16
CA MET A 94 20.83 -12.82 3.48
C MET A 94 20.90 -11.40 2.89
N VAL A 95 19.90 -11.03 2.09
CA VAL A 95 19.65 -9.65 1.73
C VAL A 95 18.74 -9.04 2.80
N PHE A 96 19.15 -7.89 3.34
CA PHE A 96 18.41 -7.19 4.39
C PHE A 96 18.29 -5.70 4.06
N GLU A 97 17.08 -5.19 4.14
CA GLU A 97 16.77 -3.76 4.08
C GLU A 97 15.98 -3.39 5.33
N GLY A 98 16.56 -2.55 6.17
CA GLY A 98 16.01 -2.18 7.47
C GLY A 98 15.68 -0.70 7.59
N GLY A 99 14.66 -0.39 8.41
CA GLY A 99 14.29 0.98 8.71
C GLY A 99 13.57 1.69 7.56
N ILE A 100 12.90 0.95 6.65
CA ILE A 100 12.08 1.53 5.59
C ILE A 100 10.94 2.31 6.24
N PRO A 101 10.83 3.64 6.01
CA PRO A 101 9.76 4.43 6.59
C PRO A 101 8.38 3.90 6.20
N LEU A 102 7.50 3.75 7.18
CA LEU A 102 6.12 3.36 6.99
C LEU A 102 5.18 4.50 7.37
N THR A 103 4.34 4.90 6.45
CA THR A 103 3.13 5.68 6.73
C THR A 103 1.97 4.99 6.04
N SER A 104 0.99 4.57 6.80
CA SER A 104 -0.20 3.88 6.32
C SER A 104 -1.43 4.40 7.02
N MET A 105 -2.58 3.88 6.69
CA MET A 105 -3.85 4.22 7.32
C MET A 105 -4.55 2.96 7.81
N CYS A 106 -4.94 2.93 9.08
CA CYS A 106 -5.74 1.85 9.63
C CYS A 106 -7.12 1.80 8.95
N SER A 107 -7.48 0.63 8.42
CA SER A 107 -8.77 0.43 7.76
C SER A 107 -9.99 0.51 8.71
N HIS A 108 -9.78 0.41 10.03
CA HIS A 108 -10.87 0.42 11.01
C HIS A 108 -11.39 1.84 11.30
N HIS A 109 -10.49 2.75 11.65
CA HIS A 109 -10.86 4.09 12.12
C HIS A 109 -10.26 5.21 11.26
N HIS A 110 -9.59 4.85 10.16
CA HIS A 110 -8.91 5.79 9.25
C HIS A 110 -7.88 6.70 9.97
N GLN A 111 -7.25 6.15 11.02
CA GLN A 111 -6.16 6.83 11.71
C GLN A 111 -4.83 6.47 11.06
N THR A 112 -3.89 7.41 11.07
CA THR A 112 -2.54 7.20 10.52
C THR A 112 -1.78 6.19 11.37
N ILE A 113 -1.13 5.25 10.68
CA ILE A 113 -0.15 4.33 11.24
C ILE A 113 1.23 4.83 10.80
N MET A 114 2.16 4.95 11.72
CA MET A 114 3.54 5.32 11.45
C MET A 114 4.48 4.32 12.10
N GLY A 115 5.54 3.95 11.40
CA GLY A 115 6.50 2.97 11.90
C GLY A 115 7.62 2.75 10.90
N LYS A 116 8.25 1.59 10.98
CA LYS A 116 9.29 1.14 10.06
C LYS A 116 9.03 -0.29 9.62
N VAL A 117 9.45 -0.60 8.41
CA VAL A 117 9.43 -1.96 7.88
C VAL A 117 10.86 -2.46 7.71
N HIS A 118 11.07 -3.70 8.09
CA HIS A 118 12.31 -4.43 7.90
C HIS A 118 12.01 -5.65 7.03
N VAL A 119 12.79 -5.84 5.99
CA VAL A 119 12.64 -6.92 5.03
C VAL A 119 13.94 -7.70 4.97
N ALA A 120 13.84 -9.02 5.02
CA ALA A 120 14.97 -9.92 4.79
C ALA A 120 14.53 -11.07 3.88
N TYR A 121 15.44 -11.56 3.04
CA TYR A 121 15.25 -12.80 2.31
C TYR A 121 16.59 -13.43 1.97
N ILE A 122 16.60 -14.73 1.71
CA ILE A 122 17.77 -15.47 1.25
C ILE A 122 17.43 -16.04 -0.13
N PRO A 123 18.13 -15.62 -1.21
CA PRO A 123 17.89 -16.16 -2.54
C PRO A 123 18.29 -17.63 -2.62
N GLY A 124 17.67 -18.38 -3.52
CA GLY A 124 18.08 -19.72 -3.92
C GLY A 124 19.33 -19.71 -4.83
N GLU A 125 19.75 -20.87 -5.29
CA GLU A 125 21.00 -21.01 -6.07
C GLU A 125 20.94 -20.33 -7.42
N ASP A 126 19.85 -20.52 -8.17
CA ASP A 126 19.62 -19.91 -9.49
C ASP A 126 18.61 -18.76 -9.45
N SER A 127 18.53 -18.08 -8.33
CA SER A 127 17.51 -17.11 -8.04
C SER A 127 17.92 -15.69 -8.46
N LYS A 128 17.12 -14.73 -8.04
CA LYS A 128 17.30 -13.31 -8.31
C LYS A 128 17.42 -12.54 -6.99
N VAL A 129 18.03 -11.37 -7.09
CA VAL A 129 18.06 -10.38 -6.00
C VAL A 129 17.30 -9.13 -6.42
N ILE A 130 16.52 -8.58 -5.51
CA ILE A 130 15.78 -7.33 -5.71
C ILE A 130 16.68 -6.17 -5.32
N GLY A 131 16.75 -5.14 -6.16
CA GLY A 131 17.43 -3.90 -5.79
C GLY A 131 16.78 -3.26 -4.56
N LEU A 132 17.58 -2.84 -3.56
CA LEU A 132 17.09 -2.33 -2.27
C LEU A 132 16.05 -1.21 -2.42
N SER A 133 16.29 -0.25 -3.32
CA SER A 133 15.33 0.81 -3.63
C SER A 133 13.97 0.32 -4.14
N LYS A 134 13.89 -0.91 -4.66
CA LYS A 134 12.64 -1.52 -5.12
C LYS A 134 11.83 -2.11 -3.97
N LEU A 135 12.51 -2.58 -2.93
CA LEU A 135 11.86 -3.00 -1.68
C LEU A 135 11.14 -1.81 -1.03
N ASN A 136 11.78 -0.64 -0.99
CA ASN A 136 11.15 0.59 -0.47
C ASN A 136 9.86 0.94 -1.24
N ARG A 137 9.89 0.87 -2.57
CA ARG A 137 8.72 1.14 -3.41
C ARG A 137 7.60 0.11 -3.22
N LEU A 138 7.96 -1.15 -3.00
CA LEU A 138 7.01 -2.21 -2.73
C LEU A 138 6.30 -1.96 -1.41
N VAL A 139 7.05 -1.67 -0.35
CA VAL A 139 6.51 -1.31 0.97
C VAL A 139 5.57 -0.11 0.86
N GLU A 140 6.01 0.97 0.22
CA GLU A 140 5.22 2.18 0.02
C GLU A 140 3.89 1.89 -0.71
N HIS A 141 3.92 1.10 -1.77
CA HIS A 141 2.73 0.74 -2.54
C HIS A 141 1.67 0.02 -1.68
N PHE A 142 2.09 -0.95 -0.85
CA PHE A 142 1.18 -1.65 0.04
C PHE A 142 0.74 -0.80 1.23
N ALA A 143 1.62 0.06 1.76
CA ALA A 143 1.27 0.99 2.82
C ALA A 143 0.14 1.96 2.41
N ARG A 144 0.10 2.34 1.14
CA ARG A 144 -0.92 3.25 0.57
C ARG A 144 -2.19 2.53 0.10
N ARG A 145 -2.65 1.51 0.85
CA ARG A 145 -3.91 0.80 0.54
C ARG A 145 -4.94 0.87 1.65
N GLY A 146 -4.55 1.22 2.85
CA GLY A 146 -5.37 1.08 4.05
C GLY A 146 -5.44 -0.39 4.48
N ALA A 147 -4.89 -0.70 5.65
CA ALA A 147 -4.81 -2.07 6.13
C ALA A 147 -4.74 -2.12 7.66
N ILE A 148 -4.82 -3.31 8.22
CA ILE A 148 -4.28 -3.61 9.54
C ILE A 148 -2.83 -4.08 9.38
N GLN A 149 -2.04 -3.97 10.44
CA GLN A 149 -0.61 -4.29 10.41
C GLN A 149 -0.34 -5.72 9.92
N GLU A 150 -1.12 -6.68 10.36
CA GLU A 150 -0.99 -8.09 10.00
C GLU A 150 -1.18 -8.32 8.49
N GLN A 151 -2.21 -7.70 7.91
CA GLN A 151 -2.48 -7.79 6.47
C GLN A 151 -1.39 -7.11 5.64
N LEU A 152 -0.88 -5.97 6.10
CA LEU A 152 0.20 -5.26 5.44
C LEU A 152 1.49 -6.10 5.45
N THR A 153 1.84 -6.67 6.60
CA THR A 153 3.00 -7.58 6.75
C THR A 153 2.91 -8.76 5.78
N VAL A 154 1.76 -9.42 5.74
CA VAL A 154 1.51 -10.57 4.84
C VAL A 154 1.59 -10.15 3.38
N ALA A 155 1.02 -9.01 2.99
CA ALA A 155 1.03 -8.53 1.61
C ALA A 155 2.46 -8.25 1.10
N ILE A 156 3.30 -7.62 1.93
CA ILE A 156 4.70 -7.34 1.61
C ILE A 156 5.48 -8.66 1.50
N HIS A 157 5.38 -9.53 2.51
CA HIS A 157 6.04 -10.84 2.54
C HIS A 157 5.77 -11.62 1.25
N ASN A 158 4.52 -11.81 0.94
CA ASN A 158 4.10 -12.67 -0.16
C ASN A 158 4.45 -12.10 -1.53
N SER A 159 4.52 -10.77 -1.64
CA SER A 159 4.98 -10.14 -2.88
C SER A 159 6.46 -10.41 -3.12
N ILE A 160 7.28 -10.36 -2.08
CA ILE A 160 8.71 -10.69 -2.16
C ILE A 160 8.90 -12.17 -2.49
N ASP A 161 8.18 -13.05 -1.79
CA ASP A 161 8.19 -14.49 -2.01
C ASP A 161 7.81 -14.85 -3.47
N THR A 162 6.83 -14.16 -4.03
CA THR A 162 6.42 -14.33 -5.43
C THR A 162 7.46 -13.83 -6.42
N ILE A 163 8.09 -12.69 -6.15
CA ILE A 163 9.12 -12.10 -7.03
C ILE A 163 10.38 -12.96 -7.04
N ILE A 164 10.75 -13.49 -5.88
CA ILE A 164 11.89 -14.38 -5.69
C ILE A 164 11.35 -15.79 -5.47
N ASN A 165 10.78 -16.37 -6.52
CA ASN A 165 10.08 -17.65 -6.48
C ASN A 165 10.97 -18.85 -6.07
N ASP A 166 12.29 -18.71 -6.21
CA ASP A 166 13.29 -19.64 -5.64
C ASP A 166 14.04 -18.91 -4.53
N ASN A 167 13.55 -19.00 -3.30
CA ASN A 167 14.16 -18.43 -2.12
C ASN A 167 14.21 -19.45 -0.98
N LYS A 168 15.17 -19.31 -0.09
CA LYS A 168 15.35 -20.12 1.12
C LYS A 168 14.53 -19.58 2.31
N GLY A 169 13.89 -18.45 2.16
CA GLY A 169 13.00 -17.84 3.14
C GLY A 169 12.92 -16.33 2.99
N VAL A 170 11.77 -15.79 3.40
CA VAL A 170 11.46 -14.35 3.46
C VAL A 170 11.00 -14.01 4.87
N ALA A 171 11.42 -12.87 5.39
CA ALA A 171 10.95 -12.32 6.65
C ALA A 171 10.59 -10.85 6.49
N VAL A 172 9.48 -10.45 7.11
CA VAL A 172 9.04 -9.05 7.18
C VAL A 172 8.65 -8.74 8.61
N MET A 173 9.14 -7.62 9.12
CA MET A 173 8.79 -7.09 10.44
C MET A 173 8.35 -5.64 10.29
N ILE A 174 7.31 -5.25 11.00
CA ILE A 174 6.81 -3.88 11.11
C ILE A 174 6.83 -3.48 12.59
N ASP A 175 7.53 -2.41 12.92
CA ASP A 175 7.63 -1.82 14.26
C ASP A 175 7.06 -0.39 14.31
#